data_9bc71632f27d94c8ab33db8607ce5aa9
#
_entry.id   9bc71632f27d94c8ab33db8607ce5aa9
#
_cell.length_a   1.000
_cell.length_b   1.000
_cell.length_c   1.000
_cell.angle_alpha   90.00
_cell.angle_beta   90.00
_cell.angle_gamma   90.00
#
_symmetry.space_group_name_H-M   'P 1'
#
loop_
_entity.id
_entity.type
_entity.pdbx_description
1 polymer ?
#
loop_
_entity_poly.entity_id
_entity_poly.type
_entity_poly.pdbx_seq_one_letter_code
_entity_poly.pdbx_strand_id
1 'polypeptide(L)'
;GVLFTHYRHIASYVEEGRLDYYLTMPKNVLLYTILGFGYSDFGDLVFGLTMALFAVSLWQWPLFLFLSLMSMIVFMSFTIALMSITFFVGRFEKAAKTGRNIMQTFAFYPFSAYKGTTRFVLLFIIPSGFVAGIPVELLTTFSWPWLFITIAVALGFSLLAIILFYTGLRKYESGNVMAMRG
;
A
#
# COMPACT_ATOMS: atom_id res chain seq x y z
N GLY A 1 5.94 3.95 4.88
CA GLY A 1 6.69 5.20 5.10
C GLY A 1 6.55 5.74 6.50
N VAL A 2 7.50 6.55 6.94
CA VAL A 2 7.66 7.06 8.31
C VAL A 2 6.41 7.75 8.87
N LEU A 3 5.69 8.49 8.03
CA LEU A 3 4.50 9.28 8.43
C LEU A 3 3.17 8.55 8.20
N PHE A 4 3.19 7.39 7.56
CA PHE A 4 2.01 6.64 7.19
C PHE A 4 2.20 5.18 7.62
N THR A 5 1.96 4.89 8.90
CA THR A 5 2.13 3.55 9.48
C THR A 5 0.82 2.90 9.86
N HIS A 6 -0.18 3.68 10.23
CA HIS A 6 -1.44 3.18 10.77
C HIS A 6 -2.34 2.50 9.73
N TYR A 7 -2.14 2.74 8.41
CA TYR A 7 -2.90 2.02 7.37
C TYR A 7 -2.79 0.50 7.48
N ARG A 8 -1.75 -0.01 8.11
CA ARG A 8 -1.52 -1.45 8.37
C ARG A 8 -2.50 -2.02 9.40
N HIS A 9 -3.16 -1.17 10.16
CA HIS A 9 -4.05 -1.53 11.27
C HIS A 9 -5.53 -1.26 10.99
N ILE A 10 -5.89 -0.81 9.78
CA ILE A 10 -7.30 -0.50 9.43
C ILE A 10 -8.20 -1.72 9.71
N ALA A 11 -7.77 -2.93 9.32
CA ALA A 11 -8.56 -4.14 9.55
C ALA A 11 -8.76 -4.43 11.03
N SER A 12 -7.73 -4.29 11.89
CA SER A 12 -7.88 -4.46 13.33
C SER A 12 -8.75 -3.39 13.97
N TYR A 13 -8.70 -2.14 13.48
CA TYR A 13 -9.60 -1.09 13.96
C TYR A 13 -11.06 -1.40 13.65
N VAL A 14 -11.33 -2.03 12.50
CA VAL A 14 -12.68 -2.48 12.12
C VAL A 14 -13.12 -3.66 12.99
N GLU A 15 -12.29 -4.70 13.13
CA GLU A 15 -12.61 -5.93 13.88
C GLU A 15 -12.78 -5.69 15.39
N GLU A 16 -12.01 -4.77 15.96
CA GLU A 16 -12.02 -4.44 17.39
C GLU A 16 -12.98 -3.30 17.76
N GLY A 17 -13.68 -2.73 16.77
CA GLY A 17 -14.60 -1.60 17.00
C GLY A 17 -13.90 -0.28 17.34
N ARG A 18 -12.57 -0.19 17.20
CA ARG A 18 -11.79 1.03 17.51
C ARG A 18 -11.98 2.14 16.48
N LEU A 19 -12.62 1.85 15.35
CA LEU A 19 -12.88 2.84 14.32
C LEU A 19 -13.84 3.92 14.83
N ASP A 20 -14.70 3.61 15.81
CA ASP A 20 -15.64 4.56 16.43
C ASP A 20 -14.94 5.81 16.95
N TYR A 21 -13.73 5.68 17.52
CA TYR A 21 -12.92 6.79 17.97
C TYR A 21 -12.56 7.75 16.83
N TYR A 22 -12.21 7.22 15.65
CA TYR A 22 -11.86 8.05 14.49
C TYR A 22 -13.08 8.69 13.83
N LEU A 23 -14.29 8.10 14.01
CA LEU A 23 -15.54 8.67 13.50
C LEU A 23 -16.00 9.90 14.29
N THR A 24 -15.58 10.06 15.54
CA THR A 24 -15.90 11.24 16.36
C THR A 24 -15.03 12.47 16.03
N MET A 25 -13.97 12.28 15.25
CA MET A 25 -13.06 13.38 14.90
C MET A 25 -13.62 14.24 13.75
N PRO A 26 -13.49 15.57 13.80
CA PRO A 26 -14.07 16.49 12.82
C PRO A 26 -13.29 16.58 11.51
N LYS A 27 -12.61 15.52 11.08
CA LYS A 27 -11.73 15.48 9.91
C LYS A 27 -11.92 14.19 9.12
N ASN A 28 -11.19 14.07 7.99
CA ASN A 28 -11.25 12.92 7.10
C ASN A 28 -10.75 11.64 7.80
N VAL A 29 -11.66 10.68 8.02
CA VAL A 29 -11.41 9.43 8.75
C VAL A 29 -10.27 8.63 8.11
N LEU A 30 -10.23 8.54 6.77
CA LEU A 30 -9.17 7.82 6.06
C LEU A 30 -7.80 8.43 6.36
N LEU A 31 -7.69 9.75 6.34
CA LEU A 31 -6.42 10.43 6.61
C LEU A 31 -5.91 10.12 8.03
N TYR A 32 -6.79 10.12 9.02
CA TYR A 32 -6.42 9.79 10.40
C TYR A 32 -6.03 8.34 10.60
N THR A 33 -6.75 7.43 9.94
CA THR A 33 -6.42 5.99 10.01
C THR A 33 -5.14 5.63 9.26
N ILE A 34 -4.63 6.52 8.40
CA ILE A 34 -3.37 6.33 7.67
C ILE A 34 -2.19 6.96 8.41
N LEU A 35 -2.41 8.15 9.00
CA LEU A 35 -1.35 8.91 9.65
C LEU A 35 -0.89 8.22 10.94
N GLY A 36 0.41 8.02 11.03
CA GLY A 36 1.07 7.47 12.21
C GLY A 36 2.57 7.45 12.04
N PHE A 37 3.31 7.73 13.10
CA PHE A 37 4.77 7.76 13.06
C PHE A 37 5.32 6.40 13.53
N GLY A 38 6.17 5.80 12.68
CA GLY A 38 6.87 4.55 13.01
C GLY A 38 8.38 4.75 13.09
N TYR A 39 8.96 4.57 14.27
CA TYR A 39 10.41 4.69 14.46
C TYR A 39 11.19 3.64 13.63
N SER A 40 10.68 2.42 13.52
CA SER A 40 11.28 1.37 12.69
C SER A 40 11.33 1.77 11.20
N ASP A 41 10.29 2.39 10.70
CA ASP A 41 10.21 2.83 9.31
C ASP A 41 11.23 3.95 8.99
N PHE A 42 11.65 4.71 10.01
CA PHE A 42 12.71 5.69 9.85
C PHE A 42 14.08 5.03 9.61
N GLY A 43 14.39 3.95 10.34
CA GLY A 43 15.59 3.15 10.11
C GLY A 43 15.62 2.58 8.69
N ASP A 44 14.50 2.02 8.23
CA ASP A 44 14.37 1.49 6.86
C ASP A 44 14.56 2.57 5.80
N LEU A 45 14.05 3.79 6.04
CA LEU A 45 14.24 4.93 5.13
C LEU A 45 15.72 5.32 5.03
N VAL A 46 16.40 5.48 6.17
CA VAL A 46 17.81 5.84 6.22
C VAL A 46 18.65 4.76 5.54
N PHE A 47 18.40 3.50 5.84
CA PHE A 47 19.07 2.36 5.19
C PHE A 47 18.85 2.36 3.67
N GLY A 48 17.61 2.51 3.22
CA GLY A 48 17.28 2.55 1.79
C GLY A 48 17.95 3.71 1.05
N LEU A 49 17.94 4.91 1.64
CA LEU A 49 18.64 6.08 1.05
C LEU A 49 20.15 5.87 1.01
N THR A 50 20.72 5.29 2.07
CA THR A 50 22.16 4.98 2.12
C THR A 50 22.54 3.98 1.01
N MET A 51 21.76 2.92 0.82
CA MET A 51 22.00 1.96 -0.27
C MET A 51 21.82 2.62 -1.65
N ALA A 52 20.87 3.52 -1.80
CA ALA A 52 20.66 4.25 -3.05
C ALA A 52 21.85 5.15 -3.42
N LEU A 53 22.56 5.72 -2.45
CA LEU A 53 23.79 6.52 -2.69
C LEU A 53 24.86 5.70 -3.44
N PHE A 54 24.93 4.40 -3.20
CA PHE A 54 25.89 3.51 -3.87
C PHE A 54 25.36 2.92 -5.18
N ALA A 55 24.04 2.81 -5.33
CA ALA A 55 23.43 2.11 -6.45
C ALA A 55 22.92 3.05 -7.57
N VAL A 56 22.61 4.31 -7.24
CA VAL A 56 21.95 5.27 -8.15
C VAL A 56 22.89 6.42 -8.46
N SER A 57 23.13 6.70 -9.75
CA SER A 57 23.91 7.85 -10.18
C SER A 57 23.24 9.17 -9.80
N LEU A 58 24.03 10.18 -9.41
CA LEU A 58 23.51 11.46 -8.90
C LEU A 58 22.47 12.13 -9.81
N TRP A 59 22.66 12.05 -11.13
CA TRP A 59 21.72 12.64 -12.10
C TRP A 59 20.37 11.90 -12.17
N GLN A 60 20.30 10.62 -11.72
CA GLN A 60 19.07 9.81 -11.69
C GLN A 60 18.26 10.02 -10.41
N TRP A 61 18.79 10.75 -9.43
CA TRP A 61 18.11 10.95 -8.14
C TRP A 61 16.69 11.53 -8.24
N PRO A 62 16.42 12.54 -9.10
CA PRO A 62 15.04 13.03 -9.24
C PRO A 62 14.07 11.93 -9.70
N LEU A 63 14.49 11.13 -10.68
CA LEU A 63 13.69 10.01 -11.16
C LEU A 63 13.54 8.92 -10.09
N PHE A 64 14.61 8.59 -9.38
CA PHE A 64 14.58 7.62 -8.28
C PHE A 64 13.60 8.02 -7.18
N LEU A 65 13.64 9.28 -6.73
CA LEU A 65 12.72 9.79 -5.70
C LEU A 65 11.26 9.77 -6.19
N PHE A 66 11.03 10.16 -7.44
CA PHE A 66 9.70 10.12 -8.04
C PHE A 66 9.16 8.69 -8.11
N LEU A 67 9.96 7.73 -8.61
CA LEU A 67 9.57 6.33 -8.72
C LEU A 67 9.37 5.69 -7.33
N SER A 68 10.20 6.04 -6.35
CA SER A 68 10.05 5.60 -4.96
C SER A 68 8.74 6.10 -4.35
N LEU A 69 8.34 7.34 -4.66
CA LEU A 69 7.05 7.88 -4.24
C LEU A 69 5.88 7.11 -4.89
N MET A 70 5.96 6.83 -6.20
CA MET A 70 4.94 6.02 -6.90
C MET A 70 4.84 4.62 -6.32
N SER A 71 5.97 3.95 -6.05
CA SER A 71 6.05 2.64 -5.40
C SER A 71 5.37 2.65 -4.02
N MET A 72 5.63 3.67 -3.22
CA MET A 72 5.01 3.86 -1.91
C MET A 72 3.48 4.00 -2.05
N ILE A 73 3.00 4.81 -3.00
CA ILE A 73 1.57 5.01 -3.26
C ILE A 73 0.91 3.68 -3.65
N VAL A 74 1.50 2.92 -4.58
CA VAL A 74 0.96 1.62 -5.00
C VAL A 74 0.90 0.65 -3.83
N PHE A 75 1.98 0.52 -3.05
CA PHE A 75 2.04 -0.39 -1.92
C PHE A 75 1.02 -0.03 -0.83
N MET A 76 0.93 1.26 -0.48
CA MET A 76 -0.01 1.75 0.52
C MET A 76 -1.46 1.57 0.07
N SER A 77 -1.78 1.95 -1.17
CA SER A 77 -3.14 1.86 -1.71
C SER A 77 -3.61 0.43 -1.82
N PHE A 78 -2.78 -0.50 -2.29
CA PHE A 78 -3.09 -1.92 -2.31
C PHE A 78 -3.36 -2.47 -0.91
N THR A 79 -2.53 -2.09 0.07
CA THR A 79 -2.72 -2.51 1.47
C THR A 79 -4.03 -1.96 2.04
N ILE A 80 -4.35 -0.68 1.81
CA ILE A 80 -5.62 -0.08 2.25
C ILE A 80 -6.79 -0.80 1.61
N ALA A 81 -6.72 -1.09 0.30
CA ALA A 81 -7.77 -1.84 -0.40
C ALA A 81 -8.01 -3.22 0.22
N LEU A 82 -6.93 -3.99 0.49
CA LEU A 82 -7.02 -5.28 1.16
C LEU A 82 -7.63 -5.17 2.57
N MET A 83 -7.13 -4.22 3.38
CA MET A 83 -7.64 -4.02 4.74
C MET A 83 -9.11 -3.59 4.74
N SER A 84 -9.54 -2.83 3.73
CA SER A 84 -10.93 -2.38 3.59
C SER A 84 -11.92 -3.52 3.27
N ILE A 85 -11.44 -4.67 2.79
CA ILE A 85 -12.31 -5.86 2.59
C ILE A 85 -12.90 -6.32 3.93
N THR A 86 -12.24 -6.07 5.06
CA THR A 86 -12.73 -6.39 6.40
C THR A 86 -14.10 -5.79 6.70
N PHE A 87 -14.41 -4.61 6.16
CA PHE A 87 -15.76 -4.01 6.30
C PHE A 87 -16.89 -4.86 5.71
N PHE A 88 -16.58 -5.70 4.73
CA PHE A 88 -17.59 -6.50 4.02
C PHE A 88 -17.66 -7.94 4.50
N VAL A 89 -16.53 -8.50 4.94
CA VAL A 89 -16.40 -9.93 5.29
C VAL A 89 -16.31 -10.14 6.81
N GLY A 90 -16.02 -9.08 7.58
CA GLY A 90 -15.82 -9.15 9.01
C GLY A 90 -14.38 -9.57 9.35
N ARG A 91 -14.15 -10.81 9.74
CA ARG A 91 -12.80 -11.29 10.16
C ARG A 91 -11.87 -11.56 8.98
N PHE A 92 -11.26 -10.52 8.43
CA PHE A 92 -10.36 -10.62 7.27
C PHE A 92 -8.94 -10.11 7.53
N GLU A 93 -8.64 -9.63 8.73
CA GLU A 93 -7.34 -9.02 9.08
C GLU A 93 -6.15 -9.93 8.75
N LYS A 94 -6.21 -11.21 9.14
CA LYS A 94 -5.12 -12.17 8.89
C LYS A 94 -4.87 -12.36 7.38
N ALA A 95 -5.93 -12.50 6.59
CA ALA A 95 -5.83 -12.65 5.15
C ALA A 95 -5.27 -11.37 4.48
N ALA A 96 -5.72 -10.20 4.92
CA ALA A 96 -5.20 -8.92 4.43
C ALA A 96 -3.71 -8.73 4.75
N LYS A 97 -3.28 -9.07 5.98
CA LYS A 97 -1.86 -9.07 6.35
C LYS A 97 -1.04 -10.04 5.50
N THR A 98 -1.56 -11.23 5.25
CA THR A 98 -0.91 -12.22 4.37
C THR A 98 -0.77 -11.69 2.95
N GLY A 99 -1.83 -11.12 2.36
CA GLY A 99 -1.79 -10.53 1.03
C GLY A 99 -0.76 -9.40 0.89
N ARG A 100 -0.68 -8.53 1.90
CA ARG A 100 0.36 -7.49 1.98
C ARG A 100 1.77 -8.09 2.03
N ASN A 101 1.98 -9.12 2.87
CA ASN A 101 3.28 -9.77 3.01
C ASN A 101 3.69 -10.48 1.73
N ILE A 102 2.75 -11.12 1.02
CA ILE A 102 2.96 -11.71 -0.29
C ILE A 102 3.47 -10.65 -1.27
N MET A 103 2.78 -9.50 -1.36
CA MET A 103 3.21 -8.40 -2.21
C MET A 103 4.63 -7.94 -1.89
N GLN A 104 4.96 -7.77 -0.61
CA GLN A 104 6.28 -7.37 -0.14
C GLN A 104 7.33 -8.42 -0.50
N THR A 105 7.05 -9.70 -0.29
CA THR A 105 7.97 -10.80 -0.61
C THR A 105 8.30 -10.83 -2.10
N PHE A 106 7.29 -10.73 -2.97
CA PHE A 106 7.53 -10.72 -4.42
C PHE A 106 8.25 -9.46 -4.90
N ALA A 107 8.13 -8.33 -4.19
CA ALA A 107 8.86 -7.11 -4.52
C ALA A 107 10.38 -7.21 -4.25
N PHE A 108 10.83 -8.12 -3.38
CA PHE A 108 12.27 -8.34 -3.12
C PHE A 108 12.99 -9.11 -4.22
N TYR A 109 12.27 -9.81 -5.08
CA TYR A 109 12.89 -10.59 -6.15
C TYR A 109 12.96 -9.80 -7.46
N PRO A 110 14.02 -10.00 -8.26
CA PRO A 110 14.14 -9.35 -9.56
C PRO A 110 12.94 -9.67 -10.47
N PHE A 111 12.32 -8.63 -11.03
CA PHE A 111 11.12 -8.81 -11.85
C PHE A 111 11.36 -9.65 -13.12
N SER A 112 12.60 -9.66 -13.62
CA SER A 112 13.06 -10.50 -14.74
C SER A 112 12.97 -12.00 -14.45
N ALA A 113 12.94 -12.42 -13.17
CA ALA A 113 12.78 -13.82 -12.79
C ALA A 113 11.36 -14.35 -13.07
N TYR A 114 10.37 -13.46 -13.16
CA TYR A 114 8.98 -13.83 -13.39
C TYR A 114 8.63 -13.87 -14.87
N LYS A 115 7.98 -14.97 -15.32
CA LYS A 115 7.56 -15.17 -16.71
C LYS A 115 6.09 -15.57 -16.79
N GLY A 116 5.50 -15.35 -17.98
CA GLY A 116 4.14 -15.80 -18.31
C GLY A 116 3.07 -15.30 -17.33
N THR A 117 2.23 -16.21 -16.88
CA THR A 117 1.09 -15.93 -16.00
C THR A 117 1.49 -15.30 -14.67
N THR A 118 2.62 -15.72 -14.08
CA THR A 118 3.14 -15.15 -12.83
C THR A 118 3.43 -13.67 -13.00
N ARG A 119 4.07 -13.27 -14.09
CA ARG A 119 4.37 -11.86 -14.38
C ARG A 119 3.09 -11.04 -14.51
N PHE A 120 2.06 -11.59 -15.17
CA PHE A 120 0.75 -10.93 -15.28
C PHE A 120 0.08 -10.71 -13.92
N VAL A 121 0.07 -11.75 -13.06
CA VAL A 121 -0.49 -11.66 -11.70
C VAL A 121 0.22 -10.59 -10.88
N LEU A 122 1.57 -10.54 -10.95
CA LEU A 122 2.39 -9.58 -10.20
C LEU A 122 2.36 -8.15 -10.76
N LEU A 123 1.77 -7.92 -11.92
CA LEU A 123 1.52 -6.59 -12.46
C LEU A 123 0.11 -6.10 -12.13
N PHE A 124 -0.90 -6.95 -12.30
CA PHE A 124 -2.29 -6.49 -12.32
C PHE A 124 -3.14 -6.92 -11.12
N ILE A 125 -2.79 -8.02 -10.47
CA ILE A 125 -3.55 -8.54 -9.31
C ILE A 125 -2.85 -8.17 -8.01
N ILE A 126 -1.57 -8.52 -7.89
CA ILE A 126 -0.73 -8.17 -6.75
C ILE A 126 0.38 -7.24 -7.28
N PRO A 127 0.20 -5.91 -7.31
CA PRO A 127 1.02 -4.99 -8.10
C PRO A 127 2.46 -4.84 -7.57
N SER A 128 3.09 -5.96 -7.16
CA SER A 128 4.47 -6.01 -6.65
C SER A 128 5.50 -5.59 -7.70
N GLY A 129 5.22 -5.85 -8.99
CA GLY A 129 6.06 -5.41 -10.09
C GLY A 129 6.20 -3.88 -10.16
N PHE A 130 5.16 -3.12 -9.79
CA PHE A 130 5.19 -1.66 -9.72
C PHE A 130 5.77 -1.13 -8.40
N VAL A 131 6.02 -1.98 -7.41
CA VAL A 131 6.68 -1.56 -6.16
C VAL A 131 8.20 -1.53 -6.31
N ALA A 132 8.79 -2.47 -7.03
CA ALA A 132 10.24 -2.54 -7.20
C ALA A 132 10.68 -2.80 -8.65
N GLY A 133 10.11 -3.80 -9.32
CA GLY A 133 10.59 -4.28 -10.62
C GLY A 133 10.60 -3.23 -11.71
N ILE A 134 9.44 -2.65 -12.02
CA ILE A 134 9.28 -1.61 -13.04
C ILE A 134 10.05 -0.32 -12.69
N PRO A 135 10.03 0.19 -11.43
CA PRO A 135 10.88 1.30 -11.02
C PRO A 135 12.36 1.08 -11.28
N VAL A 136 12.89 -0.11 -10.99
CA VAL A 136 14.30 -0.45 -11.26
C VAL A 136 14.58 -0.53 -12.77
N GLU A 137 13.69 -1.15 -13.55
CA GLU A 137 13.82 -1.17 -15.01
C GLU A 137 13.81 0.25 -15.61
N LEU A 138 12.98 1.16 -15.10
CA LEU A 138 12.93 2.56 -15.55
C LEU A 138 14.18 3.37 -15.19
N LEU A 139 14.88 3.01 -14.11
CA LEU A 139 16.17 3.63 -13.79
C LEU A 139 17.30 3.17 -14.70
N THR A 140 17.24 1.92 -15.17
CA THR A 140 18.28 1.35 -16.05
C THR A 140 18.01 1.62 -17.52
N THR A 141 16.77 1.44 -17.95
CA THR A 141 16.28 1.63 -19.33
C THR A 141 15.01 2.46 -19.31
N PHE A 142 15.17 3.78 -19.39
CA PHE A 142 14.04 4.70 -19.33
C PHE A 142 13.06 4.50 -20.48
N SER A 143 11.76 4.45 -20.15
CA SER A 143 10.68 4.28 -21.12
C SER A 143 9.45 5.12 -20.72
N TRP A 144 9.08 6.08 -21.56
CA TRP A 144 7.90 6.93 -21.34
C TRP A 144 6.59 6.12 -21.17
N PRO A 145 6.29 5.12 -22.01
CA PRO A 145 5.08 4.31 -21.82
C PRO A 145 5.02 3.66 -20.43
N TRP A 146 6.10 3.05 -19.95
CA TRP A 146 6.14 2.42 -18.64
C TRP A 146 6.04 3.42 -17.50
N LEU A 147 6.58 4.64 -17.66
CA LEU A 147 6.40 5.71 -16.68
C LEU A 147 4.92 6.10 -16.54
N PHE A 148 4.22 6.33 -17.67
CA PHE A 148 2.80 6.64 -17.66
C PHE A 148 1.95 5.50 -17.10
N ILE A 149 2.27 4.24 -17.43
CA ILE A 149 1.60 3.07 -16.85
C ILE A 149 1.79 3.03 -15.34
N THR A 150 3.00 3.31 -14.83
CA THR A 150 3.27 3.35 -13.38
C THR A 150 2.42 4.41 -12.69
N ILE A 151 2.31 5.60 -13.25
CA ILE A 151 1.45 6.67 -12.73
C ILE A 151 -0.03 6.24 -12.77
N ALA A 152 -0.49 5.67 -13.89
CA ALA A 152 -1.87 5.21 -14.04
C ALA A 152 -2.23 4.12 -13.03
N VAL A 153 -1.31 3.18 -12.78
CA VAL A 153 -1.48 2.11 -11.78
C VAL A 153 -1.54 2.70 -10.37
N ALA A 154 -0.65 3.64 -10.05
CA ALA A 154 -0.66 4.31 -8.73
C ALA A 154 -1.99 5.05 -8.48
N LEU A 155 -2.49 5.79 -9.47
CA LEU A 155 -3.78 6.48 -9.39
C LEU A 155 -4.95 5.50 -9.32
N GLY A 156 -4.93 4.43 -10.13
CA GLY A 156 -5.97 3.41 -10.17
C GLY A 156 -6.12 2.68 -8.84
N PHE A 157 -5.01 2.21 -8.23
CA PHE A 157 -5.06 1.59 -6.91
C PHE A 157 -5.44 2.56 -5.81
N SER A 158 -5.02 3.84 -5.90
CA SER A 158 -5.44 4.88 -4.94
C SER A 158 -6.94 5.11 -5.00
N LEU A 159 -7.50 5.21 -6.19
CA LEU A 159 -8.94 5.35 -6.39
C LEU A 159 -9.70 4.13 -5.86
N LEU A 160 -9.23 2.92 -6.19
CA LEU A 160 -9.80 1.66 -5.69
C LEU A 160 -9.79 1.62 -4.15
N ALA A 161 -8.68 1.97 -3.52
CA ALA A 161 -8.54 2.00 -2.06
C ALA A 161 -9.52 2.98 -1.42
N ILE A 162 -9.65 4.19 -1.98
CA ILE A 162 -10.60 5.21 -1.51
C ILE A 162 -12.03 4.71 -1.65
N ILE A 163 -12.41 4.16 -2.80
CA ILE A 163 -13.77 3.64 -3.04
C ILE A 163 -14.08 2.51 -2.06
N LEU A 164 -13.19 1.50 -1.92
CA LEU A 164 -13.40 0.38 -1.02
C LEU A 164 -13.49 0.83 0.44
N PHE A 165 -12.64 1.76 0.86
CA PHE A 165 -12.68 2.27 2.22
C PHE A 165 -13.98 3.01 2.53
N TYR A 166 -14.39 3.98 1.70
CA TYR A 166 -15.60 4.77 1.98
C TYR A 166 -16.90 3.99 1.75
N THR A 167 -16.93 3.06 0.80
CA THR A 167 -18.10 2.16 0.65
C THR A 167 -18.19 1.18 1.81
N GLY A 168 -17.06 0.68 2.29
CA GLY A 168 -16.98 -0.16 3.48
C GLY A 168 -17.37 0.59 4.74
N LEU A 169 -16.89 1.83 4.91
CA LEU A 169 -17.21 2.68 6.06
C LEU A 169 -18.72 2.92 6.19
N ARG A 170 -19.45 3.02 5.08
CA ARG A 170 -20.92 3.16 5.09
C ARG A 170 -21.64 1.90 5.57
N LYS A 171 -21.00 0.73 5.52
CA LYS A 171 -21.53 -0.55 6.01
C LYS A 171 -21.05 -0.90 7.42
N TYR A 172 -20.13 -0.11 7.95
CA TYR A 172 -19.56 -0.34 9.26
C TYR A 172 -20.64 -0.13 10.34
N GLU A 173 -20.84 -1.16 11.16
CA GLU A 173 -21.66 -1.10 12.37
C GLU A 173 -20.73 -1.02 13.58
N SER A 174 -21.06 -0.17 14.55
CA SER A 174 -20.27 -0.02 15.78
C SER A 174 -20.13 -1.38 16.51
N GLY A 175 -18.99 -1.60 17.13
CA GLY A 175 -18.69 -2.82 17.87
C GLY A 175 -19.73 -3.17 18.95
N ASN A 176 -20.39 -2.14 19.53
CA ASN A 176 -21.49 -2.32 20.46
C ASN A 176 -22.74 -2.98 19.83
N VAL A 177 -23.03 -2.67 18.57
CA VAL A 177 -24.16 -3.24 17.85
C VAL A 177 -23.89 -4.68 17.44
N MET A 178 -22.66 -5.02 17.10
CA MET A 178 -22.25 -6.41 16.81
C MET A 178 -22.33 -7.31 18.06
N ALA A 179 -21.94 -6.79 19.23
CA ALA A 179 -22.02 -7.54 20.50
C ALA A 179 -23.47 -7.82 20.95
N MET A 180 -24.44 -6.99 20.55
CA MET A 180 -25.87 -7.19 20.87
C MET A 180 -26.59 -8.16 19.92
N ARG A 181 -26.01 -8.49 18.78
CA ARG A 181 -26.60 -9.40 17.77
C ARG A 181 -26.06 -10.84 17.84
N GLY A 182 -25.08 -11.11 18.68
CA GLY A 182 -24.54 -12.45 18.96
C GLY A 182 -24.99 -12.97 20.30
#